data_675bef22963d8f50f59c50d2bd4e7140
#
_entry.id   675bef22963d8f50f59c50d2bd4e7140
#
_cell.length_a   1.000
_cell.length_b   1.000
_cell.length_c   1.000
_cell.angle_alpha   90.00
_cell.angle_beta   90.00
_cell.angle_gamma   90.00
#
_symmetry.space_group_name_H-M   'P 1'
#
loop_
_entity.id
_entity.type
_entity.pdbx_description
1 polymer ?
#
loop_
_entity_poly.entity_id
_entity_poly.type
_entity_poly.pdbx_seq_one_letter_code
_entity_poly.pdbx_strand_id
1 'polypeptide(L)'
;LLVSSAASDVYKRQKDNSFDFYTISFGLRNTADIEKTISEAYRVLRKGGRFFCLEFSKIDNENLDFIYKQYSRIIPSIGKYVVGDSKPYEYLIKSIENFVNQEELLEVLKSKNFKNCNYVNLNGGIVAIHYGWKI
;
A
#
# COMPACT_ATOMS: atom_id res chain seq x y z
N LEU A 1 -5.48 -12.36 4.37
CA LEU A 1 -5.01 -12.87 3.08
C LEU A 1 -3.86 -12.00 2.58
N LEU A 2 -2.66 -12.56 2.47
CA LEU A 2 -1.49 -11.87 1.92
C LEU A 2 -1.59 -11.87 0.39
N VAL A 3 -1.53 -10.68 -0.20
CA VAL A 3 -1.61 -10.50 -1.64
C VAL A 3 -0.21 -10.40 -2.22
N SER A 4 0.19 -11.31 -3.08
CA SER A 4 1.35 -11.15 -3.96
C SER A 4 0.90 -10.76 -5.38
N SER A 5 1.75 -10.10 -6.14
CA SER A 5 1.46 -9.63 -7.50
C SER A 5 1.05 -10.74 -8.49
N ALA A 6 1.40 -11.99 -8.21
CA ALA A 6 0.94 -13.17 -8.95
C ALA A 6 -0.50 -13.57 -8.62
N ALA A 7 -1.12 -12.94 -7.63
CA ALA A 7 -2.40 -13.33 -7.10
C ALA A 7 -3.60 -12.66 -7.78
N SER A 8 -3.42 -11.82 -8.80
CA SER A 8 -4.55 -11.17 -9.48
C SER A 8 -5.59 -12.16 -10.02
N ASP A 9 -5.18 -13.35 -10.41
CA ASP A 9 -6.08 -14.43 -10.85
C ASP A 9 -6.70 -15.22 -9.69
N VAL A 10 -6.03 -15.28 -8.54
CA VAL A 10 -6.54 -15.97 -7.35
C VAL A 10 -7.68 -15.20 -6.70
N TYR A 11 -7.69 -13.85 -6.79
CA TYR A 11 -8.75 -12.99 -6.23
C TYR A 11 -10.10 -13.18 -6.90
N LYS A 12 -10.11 -13.33 -8.21
CA LYS A 12 -11.34 -13.55 -8.98
C LYS A 12 -12.08 -14.84 -8.59
N ARG A 13 -11.42 -15.73 -7.81
CA ARG A 13 -11.98 -17.00 -7.34
C ARG A 13 -12.65 -16.90 -5.96
N GLN A 14 -12.45 -15.80 -5.23
CA GLN A 14 -13.07 -15.63 -3.92
C GLN A 14 -14.52 -15.18 -4.08
N LYS A 15 -15.42 -15.76 -3.26
CA LYS A 15 -16.85 -15.41 -3.28
C LYS A 15 -17.06 -14.00 -2.76
N ASP A 16 -18.09 -13.34 -3.31
CA ASP A 16 -18.56 -12.05 -2.81
C ASP A 16 -18.99 -12.18 -1.34
N ASN A 17 -18.77 -11.12 -0.56
CA ASN A 17 -19.26 -11.00 0.82
C ASN A 17 -18.86 -12.17 1.73
N SER A 18 -17.62 -12.66 1.60
CA SER A 18 -17.15 -13.88 2.29
C SER A 18 -16.14 -13.64 3.42
N PHE A 19 -15.60 -12.43 3.53
CA PHE A 19 -14.56 -12.12 4.51
C PHE A 19 -14.93 -10.97 5.43
N ASP A 20 -14.49 -11.07 6.68
CA ASP A 20 -14.63 -10.01 7.70
C ASP A 20 -13.58 -8.93 7.55
N PHE A 21 -12.36 -9.34 7.17
CA PHE A 21 -11.20 -8.48 7.08
C PHE A 21 -10.48 -8.72 5.76
N TYR A 22 -10.03 -7.62 5.17
CA TYR A 22 -9.07 -7.63 4.08
C TYR A 22 -7.86 -6.81 4.51
N THR A 23 -6.71 -7.44 4.55
CA THR A 23 -5.47 -6.78 4.92
C THR A 23 -4.43 -6.91 3.83
N ILE A 24 -3.74 -5.81 3.53
CA ILE A 24 -2.62 -5.78 2.61
C ILE A 24 -1.48 -4.99 3.24
N SER A 25 -0.28 -5.59 3.27
CA SER A 25 0.90 -4.98 3.87
C SER A 25 2.05 -4.98 2.86
N PHE A 26 2.54 -3.78 2.53
CA PHE A 26 3.64 -3.55 1.58
C PHE A 26 3.46 -4.22 0.21
N GLY A 27 2.23 -4.41 -0.21
CA GLY A 27 1.87 -5.11 -1.44
C GLY A 27 1.06 -4.28 -2.43
N LEU A 28 0.33 -3.26 -1.96
CA LEU A 28 -0.58 -2.49 -2.81
C LEU A 28 0.16 -1.73 -3.92
N ARG A 29 1.33 -1.15 -3.62
CA ARG A 29 2.17 -0.44 -4.61
C ARG A 29 2.68 -1.34 -5.75
N ASN A 30 2.72 -2.66 -5.53
CA ASN A 30 3.17 -3.64 -6.52
C ASN A 30 2.03 -4.22 -7.37
N THR A 31 0.79 -3.79 -7.13
CA THR A 31 -0.35 -4.21 -7.95
C THR A 31 -0.37 -3.42 -9.27
N ALA A 32 -0.80 -4.08 -10.33
CA ALA A 32 -0.89 -3.44 -11.65
C ALA A 32 -1.93 -2.32 -11.70
N ASP A 33 -2.98 -2.41 -10.83
CA ASP A 33 -4.08 -1.46 -10.79
C ASP A 33 -4.62 -1.39 -9.36
N ILE A 34 -4.30 -0.29 -8.68
CA ILE A 34 -4.71 -0.03 -7.28
C ILE A 34 -6.24 0.01 -7.16
N GLU A 35 -6.90 0.67 -8.10
CA GLU A 35 -8.35 0.83 -8.06
C GLU A 35 -9.08 -0.50 -8.20
N LYS A 36 -8.62 -1.36 -9.10
CA LYS A 36 -9.17 -2.72 -9.24
C LYS A 36 -8.93 -3.55 -8.00
N THR A 37 -7.74 -3.45 -7.42
CA THR A 37 -7.40 -4.18 -6.19
C THR A 37 -8.31 -3.78 -5.04
N ILE A 38 -8.57 -2.48 -4.87
CA ILE A 38 -9.46 -1.96 -3.82
C ILE A 38 -10.93 -2.32 -4.11
N SER A 39 -11.34 -2.28 -5.38
CA SER A 39 -12.69 -2.73 -5.78
C SER A 39 -12.90 -4.20 -5.46
N GLU A 40 -11.90 -5.02 -5.69
CA GLU A 40 -11.94 -6.45 -5.40
C GLU A 40 -11.96 -6.72 -3.89
N ALA A 41 -11.18 -5.97 -3.11
CA ALA A 41 -11.26 -6.01 -1.66
C ALA A 41 -12.67 -5.67 -1.15
N TYR A 42 -13.31 -4.65 -1.73
CA TYR A 42 -14.68 -4.30 -1.40
C TYR A 42 -15.66 -5.42 -1.76
N ARG A 43 -15.51 -6.05 -2.92
CA ARG A 43 -16.37 -7.15 -3.37
C ARG A 43 -16.36 -8.33 -2.41
N VAL A 44 -15.19 -8.78 -2.00
CA VAL A 44 -15.03 -9.98 -1.16
C VAL A 44 -15.36 -9.74 0.31
N LEU A 45 -15.26 -8.51 0.80
CA LEU A 45 -15.68 -8.16 2.15
C LEU A 45 -17.20 -8.24 2.29
N ARG A 46 -17.68 -8.79 3.40
CA ARG A 46 -19.10 -8.75 3.77
C ARG A 46 -19.49 -7.37 4.31
N LYS A 47 -20.78 -7.09 4.43
CA LYS A 47 -21.27 -5.91 5.16
C LYS A 47 -20.75 -5.93 6.59
N GLY A 48 -20.26 -4.79 7.07
CA GLY A 48 -19.54 -4.66 8.34
C GLY A 48 -18.08 -5.08 8.28
N GLY A 49 -17.62 -5.61 7.15
CA GLY A 49 -16.22 -5.99 6.95
C GLY A 49 -15.30 -4.77 6.84
N ARG A 50 -14.03 -4.98 7.15
CA ARG A 50 -13.03 -3.92 7.27
C ARG A 50 -11.85 -4.15 6.35
N PHE A 51 -11.42 -3.07 5.71
CA PHE A 51 -10.20 -3.01 4.91
C PHE A 51 -9.09 -2.33 5.72
N PHE A 52 -7.87 -2.89 5.63
CA PHE A 52 -6.66 -2.28 6.16
C PHE A 52 -5.53 -2.39 5.14
N CYS A 53 -4.84 -1.29 4.91
CA CYS A 53 -3.66 -1.23 4.06
C CYS A 53 -2.50 -0.57 4.82
N LEU A 54 -1.45 -1.32 5.09
CA LEU A 54 -0.17 -0.80 5.57
C LEU A 54 0.76 -0.66 4.37
N GLU A 55 1.20 0.56 4.08
CA GLU A 55 2.07 0.81 2.92
C GLU A 55 3.01 1.98 3.17
N PHE A 56 4.11 2.01 2.43
CA PHE A 56 4.95 3.20 2.36
C PHE A 56 4.15 4.39 1.83
N SER A 57 4.49 5.57 2.32
CA SER A 57 3.74 6.77 2.01
C SER A 57 4.65 7.98 1.82
N LYS A 58 4.07 9.14 1.59
CA LYS A 58 4.82 10.40 1.42
C LYS A 58 5.01 11.07 2.77
N ILE A 59 6.21 11.56 3.01
CA ILE A 59 6.55 12.29 4.24
C ILE A 59 6.05 13.72 4.12
N ASP A 60 5.20 14.14 5.06
CA ASP A 60 4.62 15.49 5.06
C ASP A 60 5.59 16.59 5.56
N ASN A 61 6.69 16.19 6.21
CA ASN A 61 7.68 17.13 6.74
C ASN A 61 8.87 17.25 5.80
N GLU A 62 9.09 18.43 5.23
CA GLU A 62 10.16 18.68 4.26
C GLU A 62 11.56 18.32 4.76
N ASN A 63 11.85 18.53 6.04
CA ASN A 63 13.15 18.19 6.63
C ASN A 63 13.33 16.67 6.73
N LEU A 64 12.29 15.94 7.15
CA LEU A 64 12.32 14.48 7.19
C LEU A 64 12.35 13.89 5.80
N ASP A 65 11.62 14.46 4.85
CA ASP A 65 11.63 14.04 3.45
C ASP A 65 13.03 14.21 2.83
N PHE A 66 13.70 15.35 3.12
CA PHE A 66 15.07 15.57 2.69
C PHE A 66 16.04 14.50 3.25
N ILE A 67 15.97 14.24 4.56
CA ILE A 67 16.82 13.21 5.20
C ILE A 67 16.52 11.83 4.61
N TYR A 68 15.26 11.49 4.42
CA TYR A 68 14.83 10.24 3.81
C TYR A 68 15.36 10.08 2.38
N LYS A 69 15.27 11.11 1.56
CA LYS A 69 15.79 11.13 0.19
C LYS A 69 17.31 10.94 0.13
N GLN A 70 18.05 11.58 1.06
CA GLN A 70 19.49 11.38 1.15
C GLN A 70 19.82 9.94 1.54
N TYR A 71 19.14 9.40 2.55
CA TYR A 71 19.31 8.02 2.98
C TYR A 71 18.96 7.02 1.87
N SER A 72 17.86 7.22 1.17
CA SER A 72 17.40 6.36 0.07
C SER A 72 18.38 6.29 -1.10
N ARG A 73 19.16 7.34 -1.34
CA ARG A 73 20.21 7.34 -2.37
C ARG A 73 21.39 6.44 -2.01
N ILE A 74 21.65 6.25 -0.72
CA ILE A 74 22.79 5.48 -0.21
C ILE A 74 22.45 3.99 -0.12
N ILE A 75 21.18 3.65 0.17
CA ILE A 75 20.73 2.27 0.38
C ILE A 75 21.07 1.32 -0.80
N PRO A 76 20.84 1.68 -2.08
CA PRO A 76 21.20 0.80 -3.21
C PRO A 76 22.70 0.50 -3.26
N SER A 77 23.54 1.48 -2.95
CA SER A 77 25.01 1.29 -2.92
C SER A 77 25.42 0.36 -1.80
N ILE A 78 24.83 0.49 -0.61
CA ILE A 78 25.04 -0.43 0.51
C ILE A 78 24.54 -1.83 0.15
N GLY A 79 23.36 -1.93 -0.47
CA GLY A 79 22.80 -3.19 -0.93
C GLY A 79 23.71 -3.93 -1.90
N LYS A 80 24.30 -3.22 -2.85
CA LYS A 80 25.28 -3.77 -3.78
C LYS A 80 26.52 -4.30 -3.07
N TYR A 81 26.99 -3.58 -2.06
CA TYR A 81 28.19 -3.97 -1.30
C TYR A 81 27.93 -5.19 -0.40
N VAL A 82 26.76 -5.26 0.24
CA VAL A 82 26.43 -6.30 1.24
C VAL A 82 25.85 -7.56 0.59
N VAL A 83 24.99 -7.40 -0.42
CA VAL A 83 24.22 -8.49 -1.05
C VAL A 83 24.68 -8.78 -2.48
N GLY A 84 25.52 -7.92 -3.06
CA GLY A 84 26.05 -8.06 -4.42
C GLY A 84 25.11 -7.57 -5.52
N ASP A 85 23.88 -7.12 -5.20
CA ASP A 85 22.91 -6.60 -6.16
C ASP A 85 22.19 -5.37 -5.62
N SER A 86 22.15 -4.29 -6.41
CA SER A 86 21.42 -3.05 -6.09
C SER A 86 19.99 -3.03 -6.61
N LYS A 87 19.65 -3.86 -7.59
CA LYS A 87 18.37 -3.81 -8.31
C LYS A 87 17.13 -3.94 -7.42
N PRO A 88 17.06 -4.86 -6.42
CA PRO A 88 15.92 -4.95 -5.53
C PRO A 88 15.67 -3.66 -4.74
N TYR A 89 16.74 -2.99 -4.33
CA TYR A 89 16.66 -1.73 -3.56
C TYR A 89 16.27 -0.55 -4.44
N GLU A 90 16.79 -0.48 -5.67
CA GLU A 90 16.38 0.52 -6.66
C GLU A 90 14.89 0.38 -7.02
N TYR A 91 14.43 -0.85 -7.21
CA TYR A 91 13.02 -1.14 -7.43
C TYR A 91 12.16 -0.71 -6.25
N LEU A 92 12.57 -1.02 -5.01
CA LEU A 92 11.86 -0.63 -3.81
C LEU A 92 11.70 0.89 -3.73
N ILE A 93 12.78 1.64 -3.88
CA ILE A 93 12.76 3.10 -3.82
C ILE A 93 11.87 3.68 -4.91
N LYS A 94 12.03 3.23 -6.16
CA LYS A 94 11.23 3.68 -7.29
C LYS A 94 9.74 3.37 -7.12
N SER A 95 9.41 2.20 -6.57
CA SER A 95 8.01 1.83 -6.31
C SER A 95 7.37 2.71 -5.24
N ILE A 96 8.13 3.12 -4.22
CA ILE A 96 7.66 4.07 -3.18
C ILE A 96 7.47 5.47 -3.78
N GLU A 97 8.43 5.95 -4.57
CA GLU A 97 8.35 7.28 -5.19
C GLU A 97 7.16 7.41 -6.15
N ASN A 98 6.82 6.35 -6.87
CA ASN A 98 5.71 6.32 -7.81
C ASN A 98 4.35 6.01 -7.17
N PHE A 99 4.33 5.62 -5.90
CA PHE A 99 3.09 5.31 -5.21
C PHE A 99 2.30 6.58 -4.86
N VAL A 100 1.00 6.45 -4.76
CA VAL A 100 0.08 7.53 -4.36
C VAL A 100 0.37 8.02 -2.94
N ASN A 101 0.08 9.28 -2.66
CA ASN A 101 0.15 9.82 -1.30
C ASN A 101 -1.05 9.39 -0.43
N GLN A 102 -1.04 9.78 0.84
CA GLN A 102 -2.06 9.37 1.81
C GLN A 102 -3.46 9.84 1.41
N GLU A 103 -3.61 11.09 0.99
CA GLU A 103 -4.91 11.66 0.60
C GLU A 103 -5.43 11.03 -0.69
N GLU A 104 -4.55 10.82 -1.67
CA GLU A 104 -4.92 10.15 -2.92
C GLU A 104 -5.45 8.75 -2.67
N LEU A 105 -4.77 7.96 -1.82
CA LEU A 105 -5.24 6.62 -1.48
C LEU A 105 -6.55 6.65 -0.68
N LEU A 106 -6.71 7.63 0.20
CA LEU A 106 -7.96 7.84 0.93
C LEU A 106 -9.13 8.11 -0.02
N GLU A 107 -8.93 8.96 -1.02
CA GLU A 107 -9.95 9.26 -2.03
C GLU A 107 -10.29 8.03 -2.91
N VAL A 108 -9.30 7.21 -3.24
CA VAL A 108 -9.56 5.92 -3.91
C VAL A 108 -10.45 5.01 -3.07
N LEU A 109 -10.18 4.87 -1.76
CA LEU A 109 -11.04 4.09 -0.86
C LEU A 109 -12.49 4.60 -0.85
N LYS A 110 -12.68 5.92 -0.71
CA LYS A 110 -13.99 6.55 -0.74
C LYS A 110 -14.73 6.32 -2.07
N SER A 111 -14.01 6.44 -3.20
CA SER A 111 -14.55 6.22 -4.54
C SER A 111 -15.04 4.79 -4.77
N LYS A 112 -14.45 3.81 -4.05
CA LYS A 112 -14.85 2.40 -4.09
C LYS A 112 -15.90 2.04 -3.02
N ASN A 113 -16.64 3.03 -2.52
CA ASN A 113 -17.74 2.93 -1.57
C ASN A 113 -17.37 2.52 -0.14
N PHE A 114 -16.11 2.47 0.22
CA PHE A 114 -15.75 2.34 1.63
C PHE A 114 -16.22 3.55 2.42
N LYS A 115 -16.67 3.34 3.64
CA LYS A 115 -17.16 4.35 4.59
C LYS A 115 -16.24 4.44 5.80
N ASN A 116 -16.34 5.54 6.53
CA ASN A 116 -15.51 5.82 7.69
C ASN A 116 -14.01 5.61 7.39
N CYS A 117 -13.61 6.01 6.17
CA CYS A 117 -12.23 5.90 5.72
C CYS A 117 -11.35 6.93 6.42
N ASN A 118 -10.17 6.50 6.84
CA ASN A 118 -9.15 7.38 7.37
C ASN A 118 -7.78 6.71 7.24
N TYR A 119 -6.72 7.43 7.62
CA TYR A 119 -5.38 6.87 7.72
C TYR A 119 -4.66 7.37 8.97
N VAL A 120 -3.65 6.64 9.38
CA VAL A 120 -2.74 7.00 10.47
C VAL A 120 -1.31 6.93 9.95
N ASN A 121 -0.59 8.05 10.06
CA ASN A 121 0.83 8.10 9.73
C ASN A 121 1.66 7.45 10.84
N LEU A 122 2.64 6.65 10.43
CA LEU A 122 3.64 6.03 11.29
C LEU A 122 5.02 6.55 10.90
N ASN A 123 5.91 6.66 11.88
CA ASN A 123 7.30 7.10 11.67
C ASN A 123 7.41 8.40 10.85
N GLY A 124 6.59 9.40 11.19
CA GLY A 124 6.62 10.71 10.49
C GLY A 124 6.07 10.68 9.06
N GLY A 125 5.24 9.69 8.72
CA GLY A 125 4.63 9.57 7.39
C GLY A 125 5.41 8.67 6.41
N ILE A 126 6.53 8.06 6.83
CA ILE A 126 7.25 7.07 6.01
C ILE A 126 6.34 5.89 5.65
N VAL A 127 5.48 5.50 6.59
CA VAL A 127 4.48 4.45 6.46
C VAL A 127 3.14 4.99 6.93
N ALA A 128 2.05 4.57 6.30
CA ALA A 128 0.70 4.88 6.73
C ALA A 128 -0.19 3.63 6.75
N ILE A 129 -1.12 3.59 7.70
CA ILE A 129 -2.19 2.60 7.73
C ILE A 129 -3.46 3.29 7.26
N HIS A 130 -3.99 2.88 6.10
CA HIS A 130 -5.31 3.27 5.63
C HIS A 130 -6.34 2.22 6.03
N TYR A 131 -7.53 2.66 6.36
CA TYR A 131 -8.62 1.76 6.70
C TYR A 131 -9.97 2.31 6.25
N GLY A 132 -10.94 1.39 6.11
CA GLY A 132 -12.32 1.72 5.76
C GLY A 132 -13.25 0.54 6.00
N TRP A 133 -14.55 0.80 6.02
CA TRP A 133 -15.60 -0.19 6.27
C TRP A 133 -16.50 -0.35 5.05
N LYS A 134 -16.90 -1.56 4.78
CA LYS A 134 -18.03 -1.86 3.90
C LYS A 134 -19.32 -1.87 4.73
N ILE A 135 -20.11 -0.81 4.60
CA ILE A 135 -21.39 -0.65 5.31
C ILE A 135 -22.55 -0.85 4.34
#